data_6201b2172f480b7f13c4c40496bae7b1
#
_entry.id   6201b2172f480b7f13c4c40496bae7b1
#
_cell.length_a   1.000
_cell.length_b   1.000
_cell.length_c   1.000
_cell.angle_alpha   90.00
_cell.angle_beta   90.00
_cell.angle_gamma   90.00
#
_symmetry.space_group_name_H-M   'P 1'
#
loop_
_entity.id
_entity.type
_entity.pdbx_description
1 polymer ?
#
loop_
_entity_poly.entity_id
_entity_poly.type
_entity_poly.pdbx_seq_one_letter_code
_entity_poly.pdbx_strand_id
1 'polypeptide(L)'
;AHLARNSLGQLPVLELDDGRTICESVSICRYLEWLYPDPPLFGGELMQQALIDMWIRRVEFNLMVPIGLFWRHAHPMTAHLVDQHRVFGESNRGRFESAINWLDRELSRGGPFIAGDQFTMADIVGITSVDFAVLIGLDILHSCAAVMAWREKVGQRPSVVMAPDVLERYGQRR
;
A
#
# COMPACT_ATOMS: atom_id res chain seq x y z
N ALA A 1 -8.69 -23.06 11.65
CA ALA A 1 -9.62 -21.97 11.98
C ALA A 1 -9.50 -20.79 11.01
N HIS A 2 -8.28 -20.27 10.68
CA HIS A 2 -8.12 -19.09 9.81
C HIS A 2 -8.58 -19.32 8.36
N LEU A 3 -8.22 -20.46 7.76
CA LEU A 3 -8.64 -20.83 6.40
C LEU A 3 -10.16 -20.91 6.21
N ALA A 4 -10.92 -21.13 7.28
CA ALA A 4 -12.39 -21.10 7.22
C ALA A 4 -12.94 -19.66 7.10
N ARG A 5 -12.17 -18.66 7.50
CA ARG A 5 -12.52 -17.23 7.40
C ARG A 5 -12.04 -16.61 6.09
N ASN A 6 -10.87 -17.03 5.63
CA ASN A 6 -10.29 -16.61 4.35
C ASN A 6 -9.65 -17.82 3.68
N SER A 7 -10.21 -18.26 2.55
CA SER A 7 -9.74 -19.42 1.79
C SER A 7 -8.31 -19.29 1.27
N LEU A 8 -7.79 -18.09 1.12
CA LEU A 8 -6.40 -17.82 0.76
C LEU A 8 -5.45 -17.85 1.96
N GLY A 9 -5.96 -17.94 3.20
CA GLY A 9 -5.16 -17.94 4.42
C GLY A 9 -4.43 -16.62 4.72
N GLN A 10 -4.81 -15.53 4.05
CA GLN A 10 -4.17 -14.22 4.17
C GLN A 10 -4.87 -13.34 5.20
N LEU A 11 -4.14 -12.34 5.70
CA LEU A 11 -4.63 -11.27 6.57
C LEU A 11 -4.61 -9.94 5.79
N PRO A 12 -5.50 -8.98 6.15
CA PRO A 12 -6.49 -9.02 7.25
C PRO A 12 -7.78 -9.75 6.89
N VAL A 13 -8.58 -10.08 7.91
CA VAL A 13 -9.96 -10.56 7.80
C VAL A 13 -10.82 -9.81 8.81
N LEU A 14 -11.91 -9.21 8.37
CA LEU A 14 -12.95 -8.64 9.21
C LEU A 14 -14.07 -9.68 9.35
N GLU A 15 -14.35 -10.12 10.57
CA GLU A 15 -15.49 -10.99 10.91
C GLU A 15 -16.60 -10.13 11.52
N LEU A 16 -17.80 -10.22 10.99
CA LEU A 16 -18.98 -9.50 11.45
C LEU A 16 -19.71 -10.32 12.54
N ASP A 17 -20.58 -9.65 13.33
CA ASP A 17 -21.33 -10.29 14.41
C ASP A 17 -22.23 -11.45 13.95
N ASP A 18 -22.65 -11.45 12.70
CA ASP A 18 -23.44 -12.52 12.08
C ASP A 18 -22.58 -13.66 11.51
N GLY A 19 -21.26 -13.61 11.69
CA GLY A 19 -20.31 -14.63 11.23
C GLY A 19 -19.86 -14.47 9.78
N ARG A 20 -20.37 -13.49 9.00
CA ARG A 20 -19.86 -13.18 7.67
C ARG A 20 -18.46 -12.59 7.76
N THR A 21 -17.64 -12.86 6.75
CA THR A 21 -16.27 -12.35 6.68
C THR A 21 -16.04 -11.50 5.43
N ILE A 22 -15.24 -10.44 5.58
CA ILE A 22 -14.73 -9.62 4.49
C ILE A 22 -13.21 -9.74 4.52
N CYS A 23 -12.62 -10.07 3.38
CA CYS A 23 -11.18 -10.13 3.17
C CYS A 23 -10.77 -8.97 2.26
N GLU A 24 -9.44 -8.82 2.05
CA GLU A 24 -8.81 -7.72 1.32
C GLU A 24 -8.94 -6.37 2.04
N SER A 25 -7.79 -5.77 2.37
CA SER A 25 -7.72 -4.54 3.19
C SER A 25 -8.54 -3.39 2.61
N VAL A 26 -8.48 -3.17 1.30
CA VAL A 26 -9.24 -2.11 0.62
C VAL A 26 -10.76 -2.36 0.71
N SER A 27 -11.19 -3.61 0.57
CA SER A 27 -12.61 -3.99 0.70
C SER A 27 -13.12 -3.80 2.13
N ILE A 28 -12.29 -4.15 3.12
CA ILE A 28 -12.59 -3.92 4.54
C ILE A 28 -12.72 -2.43 4.82
N CYS A 29 -11.76 -1.61 4.35
CA CYS A 29 -11.81 -0.16 4.52
C CYS A 29 -13.04 0.46 3.84
N ARG A 30 -13.44 -0.02 2.67
CA ARG A 30 -14.67 0.44 1.99
C ARG A 30 -15.93 0.12 2.81
N TYR A 31 -15.99 -1.08 3.41
CA TYR A 31 -17.09 -1.46 4.29
C TYR A 31 -17.14 -0.58 5.55
N LEU A 32 -15.97 -0.32 6.15
CA LEU A 32 -15.88 0.53 7.34
C LEU A 32 -16.26 1.98 7.04
N GLU A 33 -15.86 2.53 5.89
CA GLU A 33 -16.29 3.88 5.49
C GLU A 33 -17.80 3.97 5.29
N TRP A 34 -18.45 2.90 4.81
CA TRP A 34 -19.90 2.89 4.70
C TRP A 34 -20.60 3.00 6.07
N LEU A 35 -19.96 2.49 7.14
CA LEU A 35 -20.43 2.62 8.52
C LEU A 35 -20.03 3.97 9.15
N TYR A 36 -18.89 4.53 8.73
CA TYR A 36 -18.28 5.75 9.26
C TYR A 36 -17.84 6.65 8.10
N PRO A 37 -18.78 7.36 7.45
CA PRO A 37 -18.54 8.01 6.16
C PRO A 37 -17.75 9.33 6.23
N ASP A 38 -17.34 9.79 7.39
CA ASP A 38 -16.60 11.02 7.57
C ASP A 38 -15.22 10.76 8.19
N PRO A 39 -14.13 11.09 7.48
CA PRO A 39 -14.03 11.63 6.12
C PRO A 39 -14.25 10.58 5.01
N PRO A 40 -14.79 10.99 3.83
CA PRO A 40 -15.05 10.09 2.70
C PRO A 40 -13.74 9.77 1.93
N LEU A 41 -13.02 8.76 2.36
CA LEU A 41 -11.72 8.36 1.76
C LEU A 41 -11.87 7.72 0.38
N PHE A 42 -13.04 7.16 0.05
CA PHE A 42 -13.37 6.61 -1.27
C PHE A 42 -14.18 7.57 -2.14
N GLY A 43 -14.46 8.80 -1.65
CA GLY A 43 -15.13 9.85 -2.38
C GLY A 43 -16.65 9.89 -2.19
N GLY A 44 -17.19 11.11 -2.20
CA GLY A 44 -18.63 11.38 -2.01
C GLY A 44 -19.48 11.28 -3.28
N GLU A 45 -18.86 11.47 -4.46
CA GLU A 45 -19.55 11.50 -5.75
C GLU A 45 -19.08 10.37 -6.67
N LEU A 46 -19.94 9.93 -7.59
CA LEU A 46 -19.67 8.79 -8.48
C LEU A 46 -18.36 8.93 -9.26
N MET A 47 -18.11 10.09 -9.87
CA MET A 47 -16.90 10.34 -10.63
C MET A 47 -15.66 10.31 -9.74
N GLN A 48 -15.74 10.91 -8.55
CA GLN A 48 -14.65 10.89 -7.56
C GLN A 48 -14.36 9.45 -7.10
N GLN A 49 -15.39 8.67 -6.80
CA GLN A 49 -15.26 7.26 -6.44
C GLN A 49 -14.55 6.44 -7.54
N ALA A 50 -14.95 6.65 -8.80
CA ALA A 50 -14.33 5.96 -9.93
C ALA A 50 -12.86 6.35 -10.10
N LEU A 51 -12.50 7.63 -9.95
CA LEU A 51 -11.12 8.11 -10.02
C LEU A 51 -10.27 7.56 -8.88
N ILE A 52 -10.78 7.56 -7.66
CA ILE A 52 -10.06 7.01 -6.49
C ILE A 52 -9.85 5.51 -6.65
N ASP A 53 -10.87 4.76 -7.09
CA ASP A 53 -10.73 3.32 -7.35
C ASP A 53 -9.70 3.05 -8.46
N MET A 54 -9.72 3.82 -9.53
CA MET A 54 -8.69 3.75 -10.59
C MET A 54 -7.28 3.95 -10.02
N TRP A 55 -7.08 4.94 -9.14
CA TRP A 55 -5.79 5.20 -8.53
C TRP A 55 -5.36 4.09 -7.57
N ILE A 56 -6.28 3.55 -6.76
CA ILE A 56 -6.02 2.38 -5.93
C ILE A 56 -5.50 1.23 -6.79
N ARG A 57 -6.20 0.88 -7.90
CA ARG A 57 -5.77 -0.20 -8.81
C ARG A 57 -4.41 0.07 -9.44
N ARG A 58 -4.16 1.31 -9.87
CA ARG A 58 -2.86 1.70 -10.43
C ARG A 58 -1.72 1.51 -9.44
N VAL A 59 -1.89 1.93 -8.19
CA VAL A 59 -0.91 1.76 -7.13
C VAL A 59 -0.72 0.28 -6.78
N GLU A 60 -1.78 -0.46 -6.57
CA GLU A 60 -1.71 -1.89 -6.25
C GLU A 60 -0.94 -2.67 -7.32
N PHE A 61 -1.34 -2.54 -8.58
CA PHE A 61 -0.77 -3.36 -9.65
C PHE A 61 0.64 -2.93 -10.09
N ASN A 62 0.92 -1.64 -10.08
CA ASN A 62 2.19 -1.15 -10.60
C ASN A 62 3.24 -0.91 -9.52
N LEU A 63 2.84 -0.63 -8.28
CA LEU A 63 3.75 -0.37 -7.18
C LEU A 63 3.80 -1.56 -6.20
N MET A 64 2.67 -1.94 -5.58
CA MET A 64 2.64 -2.97 -4.54
C MET A 64 3.00 -4.36 -5.08
N VAL A 65 2.52 -4.74 -6.26
CA VAL A 65 2.81 -6.05 -6.84
C VAL A 65 4.31 -6.28 -7.06
N PRO A 66 5.08 -5.40 -7.71
CA PRO A 66 6.53 -5.57 -7.82
C PRO A 66 7.24 -5.63 -6.48
N ILE A 67 6.84 -4.81 -5.50
CA ILE A 67 7.40 -4.83 -4.14
C ILE A 67 7.17 -6.21 -3.49
N GLY A 68 5.94 -6.72 -3.56
CA GLY A 68 5.58 -8.02 -3.01
C GLY A 68 6.31 -9.18 -3.69
N LEU A 69 6.53 -9.12 -5.00
CA LEU A 69 7.27 -10.13 -5.76
C LEU A 69 8.77 -10.08 -5.44
N PHE A 70 9.36 -8.90 -5.29
CA PHE A 70 10.73 -8.76 -4.79
C PHE A 70 10.85 -9.33 -3.36
N TRP A 71 9.97 -8.92 -2.45
CA TRP A 71 9.93 -9.45 -1.09
C TRP A 71 9.87 -10.97 -1.06
N ARG A 72 8.94 -11.55 -1.81
CA ARG A 72 8.71 -12.98 -1.82
C ARG A 72 9.86 -13.79 -2.41
N HIS A 73 10.46 -13.32 -3.52
CA HIS A 73 11.35 -14.13 -4.33
C HIS A 73 12.83 -13.72 -4.30
N ALA A 74 13.16 -12.54 -3.71
CA ALA A 74 14.54 -12.06 -3.65
C ALA A 74 15.00 -11.70 -2.24
N HIS A 75 14.09 -11.26 -1.36
CA HIS A 75 14.48 -10.77 -0.04
C HIS A 75 14.93 -11.94 0.89
N PRO A 76 16.06 -11.79 1.63
CA PRO A 76 16.59 -12.87 2.48
C PRO A 76 15.63 -13.34 3.57
N MET A 77 14.83 -12.45 4.13
CA MET A 77 13.88 -12.78 5.22
C MET A 77 12.81 -13.80 4.82
N THR A 78 12.50 -13.95 3.54
CA THR A 78 11.48 -14.88 3.05
C THR A 78 12.05 -16.19 2.50
N ALA A 79 13.39 -16.32 2.49
CA ALA A 79 14.06 -17.50 1.95
C ALA A 79 13.68 -18.83 2.65
N HIS A 80 13.29 -18.76 3.92
CA HIS A 80 12.87 -19.93 4.70
C HIS A 80 11.35 -20.21 4.61
N LEU A 81 10.59 -19.31 3.99
CA LEU A 81 9.11 -19.38 3.91
C LEU A 81 8.63 -19.93 2.57
N VAL A 82 9.40 -19.72 1.51
CA VAL A 82 9.02 -20.08 0.14
C VAL A 82 10.24 -20.47 -0.70
N ASP A 83 10.02 -21.30 -1.71
CA ASP A 83 11.03 -21.53 -2.75
C ASP A 83 11.18 -20.27 -3.60
N GLN A 84 12.33 -19.62 -3.46
CA GLN A 84 12.60 -18.34 -4.11
C GLN A 84 13.07 -18.52 -5.56
N HIS A 85 12.48 -17.75 -6.47
CA HIS A 85 12.98 -17.54 -7.83
C HIS A 85 13.74 -16.21 -7.88
N ARG A 86 14.99 -16.20 -7.41
CA ARG A 86 15.75 -14.97 -7.15
C ARG A 86 15.90 -14.07 -8.37
N VAL A 87 16.18 -14.63 -9.55
CA VAL A 87 16.29 -13.84 -10.81
C VAL A 87 14.99 -13.12 -11.11
N PHE A 88 13.86 -13.80 -10.96
CA PHE A 88 12.53 -13.19 -11.12
C PHE A 88 12.26 -12.16 -10.01
N GLY A 89 12.61 -12.46 -8.77
CA GLY A 89 12.48 -11.52 -7.66
C GLY A 89 13.26 -10.22 -7.92
N GLU A 90 14.55 -10.32 -8.25
CA GLU A 90 15.41 -9.16 -8.53
C GLU A 90 14.96 -8.35 -9.75
N SER A 91 14.37 -8.98 -10.77
CA SER A 91 13.82 -8.25 -11.92
C SER A 91 12.71 -7.28 -11.54
N ASN A 92 12.04 -7.49 -10.40
CA ASN A 92 11.00 -6.58 -9.91
C ASN A 92 11.54 -5.31 -9.26
N ARG A 93 12.85 -5.24 -8.94
CA ARG A 93 13.50 -4.00 -8.53
C ARG A 93 13.39 -2.92 -9.63
N GLY A 94 13.73 -3.26 -10.88
CA GLY A 94 13.59 -2.33 -12.01
C GLY A 94 12.13 -1.96 -12.32
N ARG A 95 11.19 -2.88 -12.05
CA ARG A 95 9.75 -2.57 -12.18
C ARG A 95 9.30 -1.58 -11.10
N PHE A 96 9.76 -1.75 -9.87
CA PHE A 96 9.53 -0.80 -8.77
C PHE A 96 10.11 0.58 -9.12
N GLU A 97 11.36 0.66 -9.59
CA GLU A 97 12.00 1.92 -9.99
C GLU A 97 11.22 2.62 -11.10
N SER A 98 10.72 1.88 -12.08
CA SER A 98 9.86 2.42 -13.14
C SER A 98 8.53 2.93 -12.58
N ALA A 99 7.93 2.21 -11.64
CA ALA A 99 6.65 2.57 -11.03
C ALA A 99 6.78 3.80 -10.12
N ILE A 100 7.85 3.91 -9.33
CA ILE A 100 8.05 5.06 -8.46
C ILE A 100 8.32 6.34 -9.27
N ASN A 101 9.10 6.23 -10.36
CA ASN A 101 9.29 7.33 -11.30
C ASN A 101 7.99 7.72 -12.03
N TRP A 102 7.12 6.76 -12.33
CA TRP A 102 5.79 7.06 -12.86
C TRP A 102 4.96 7.82 -11.83
N LEU A 103 4.89 7.35 -10.57
CA LEU A 103 4.15 8.01 -9.51
C LEU A 103 4.65 9.44 -9.26
N ASP A 104 5.97 9.65 -9.32
CA ASP A 104 6.59 10.98 -9.18
C ASP A 104 6.10 11.96 -10.26
N ARG A 105 6.04 11.51 -11.52
CA ARG A 105 5.50 12.33 -12.61
C ARG A 105 4.02 12.65 -12.44
N GLU A 106 3.23 11.70 -11.96
CA GLU A 106 1.80 11.92 -11.73
C GLU A 106 1.57 12.92 -10.60
N LEU A 107 2.27 12.77 -9.47
CA LEU A 107 2.20 13.72 -8.35
C LEU A 107 2.68 15.12 -8.74
N SER A 108 3.71 15.23 -9.59
CA SER A 108 4.20 16.52 -10.10
C SER A 108 3.15 17.28 -10.91
N ARG A 109 2.15 16.60 -11.46
CA ARG A 109 1.14 17.18 -12.36
C ARG A 109 -0.25 17.31 -11.71
N GLY A 110 -0.55 16.41 -10.78
CA GLY A 110 -1.93 16.14 -10.35
C GLY A 110 -2.35 16.74 -9.01
N GLY A 111 -1.46 17.32 -8.24
CA GLY A 111 -1.78 17.89 -6.94
C GLY A 111 -1.04 17.26 -5.76
N PRO A 112 -1.41 17.60 -4.51
CA PRO A 112 -0.68 17.22 -3.31
C PRO A 112 -0.91 15.77 -2.86
N PHE A 113 -1.87 15.06 -3.46
CA PHE A 113 -2.22 13.66 -3.16
C PHE A 113 -2.40 12.84 -4.43
N ILE A 114 -2.37 11.52 -4.31
CA ILE A 114 -2.38 10.59 -5.46
C ILE A 114 -3.62 10.78 -6.35
N ALA A 115 -4.78 11.01 -5.75
CA ALA A 115 -6.03 11.18 -6.51
C ALA A 115 -6.44 12.67 -6.70
N GLY A 116 -5.55 13.63 -6.44
CA GLY A 116 -5.79 15.06 -6.62
C GLY A 116 -5.61 15.89 -5.35
N ASP A 117 -6.58 16.74 -5.01
CA ASP A 117 -6.43 17.74 -3.96
C ASP A 117 -6.74 17.22 -2.55
N GLN A 118 -7.37 16.06 -2.42
CA GLN A 118 -7.79 15.49 -1.15
C GLN A 118 -7.07 14.18 -0.84
N PHE A 119 -6.78 13.97 0.44
CA PHE A 119 -6.28 12.69 0.95
C PHE A 119 -7.36 11.62 0.83
N THR A 120 -7.02 10.49 0.23
CA THR A 120 -7.95 9.41 -0.09
C THR A 120 -7.37 8.03 0.26
N MET A 121 -8.16 6.99 0.04
CA MET A 121 -7.69 5.61 0.18
C MET A 121 -6.52 5.29 -0.76
N ALA A 122 -6.39 5.97 -1.91
CA ALA A 122 -5.25 5.83 -2.80
C ALA A 122 -3.93 6.21 -2.13
N ASP A 123 -3.94 7.25 -1.27
CA ASP A 123 -2.76 7.67 -0.52
C ASP A 123 -2.41 6.68 0.59
N ILE A 124 -3.40 6.06 1.22
CA ILE A 124 -3.18 5.02 2.23
C ILE A 124 -2.50 3.80 1.60
N VAL A 125 -3.00 3.33 0.46
CA VAL A 125 -2.39 2.23 -0.29
C VAL A 125 -1.00 2.62 -0.79
N GLY A 126 -0.83 3.86 -1.24
CA GLY A 126 0.44 4.40 -1.71
C GLY A 126 1.49 4.46 -0.62
N ILE A 127 1.19 5.09 0.53
CA ILE A 127 2.16 5.25 1.61
C ILE A 127 2.57 3.91 2.22
N THR A 128 1.62 2.99 2.43
CA THR A 128 1.94 1.66 2.94
C THR A 128 2.81 0.87 1.98
N SER A 129 2.60 1.01 0.66
CA SER A 129 3.45 0.39 -0.37
C SER A 129 4.87 0.95 -0.36
N VAL A 130 5.00 2.29 -0.35
CA VAL A 130 6.30 2.99 -0.37
C VAL A 130 7.09 2.72 0.91
N ASP A 131 6.46 2.79 2.08
CA ASP A 131 7.12 2.53 3.35
C ASP A 131 7.55 1.06 3.47
N PHE A 132 6.75 0.13 2.95
CA PHE A 132 7.15 -1.26 2.88
C PHE A 132 8.33 -1.48 1.93
N ALA A 133 8.36 -0.81 0.77
CA ALA A 133 9.50 -0.85 -0.14
C ALA A 133 10.79 -0.40 0.55
N VAL A 134 10.76 0.74 1.24
CA VAL A 134 11.91 1.25 2.00
C VAL A 134 12.34 0.28 3.09
N LEU A 135 11.39 -0.30 3.84
CA LEU A 135 11.66 -1.28 4.90
C LEU A 135 12.43 -2.50 4.39
N ILE A 136 12.15 -2.95 3.17
CA ILE A 136 12.79 -4.13 2.57
C ILE A 136 14.00 -3.79 1.67
N GLY A 137 14.50 -2.55 1.73
CA GLY A 137 15.69 -2.12 1.00
C GLY A 137 15.49 -1.83 -0.49
N LEU A 138 14.26 -1.47 -0.89
CA LEU A 138 13.97 -0.85 -2.17
C LEU A 138 13.94 0.67 -1.97
N ASP A 139 15.06 1.32 -2.22
CA ASP A 139 15.19 2.75 -1.98
C ASP A 139 14.40 3.59 -2.98
N ILE A 140 13.77 4.66 -2.46
CA ILE A 140 13.21 5.71 -3.31
C ILE A 140 14.37 6.52 -3.85
N LEU A 141 14.42 6.68 -5.17
CA LEU A 141 15.44 7.48 -5.82
C LEU A 141 15.33 8.95 -5.35
N HIS A 142 16.44 9.55 -4.97
CA HIS A 142 16.50 10.98 -4.61
C HIS A 142 15.96 11.91 -5.71
N SER A 143 15.89 11.44 -6.95
CA SER A 143 15.28 12.13 -8.10
C SER A 143 13.75 12.23 -8.03
N CYS A 144 13.09 11.42 -7.18
CA CYS A 144 11.62 11.43 -7.03
C CYS A 144 11.16 12.48 -6.02
N ALA A 145 11.37 13.76 -6.33
CA ALA A 145 11.11 14.87 -5.42
C ALA A 145 9.62 15.02 -5.05
N ALA A 146 8.71 14.76 -6.00
CA ALA A 146 7.27 14.85 -5.76
C ALA A 146 6.78 13.70 -4.85
N VAL A 147 7.29 12.49 -5.02
CA VAL A 147 7.02 11.36 -4.12
C VAL A 147 7.53 11.67 -2.71
N MET A 148 8.72 12.23 -2.57
CA MET A 148 9.28 12.59 -1.27
C MET A 148 8.44 13.65 -0.57
N ALA A 149 8.03 14.71 -1.28
CA ALA A 149 7.17 15.76 -0.73
C ALA A 149 5.78 15.22 -0.33
N TRP A 150 5.19 14.38 -1.17
CA TRP A 150 3.93 13.69 -0.87
C TRP A 150 4.07 12.79 0.37
N ARG A 151 5.12 11.98 0.43
CA ARG A 151 5.39 11.08 1.57
C ARG A 151 5.55 11.85 2.87
N GLU A 152 6.29 12.96 2.86
CA GLU A 152 6.43 13.85 4.01
C GLU A 152 5.07 14.41 4.45
N LYS A 153 4.28 14.94 3.50
CA LYS A 153 2.94 15.47 3.77
C LYS A 153 1.99 14.44 4.37
N VAL A 154 1.96 13.24 3.80
CA VAL A 154 1.14 12.14 4.32
C VAL A 154 1.64 11.67 5.68
N GLY A 155 2.96 11.61 5.87
CA GLY A 155 3.62 11.24 7.11
C GLY A 155 3.32 12.14 8.32
N GLN A 156 2.91 13.38 8.07
CA GLN A 156 2.50 14.31 9.14
C GLN A 156 1.09 14.03 9.68
N ARG A 157 0.32 13.13 9.07
CA ARG A 157 -1.01 12.79 9.57
C ARG A 157 -0.94 11.99 10.87
N PRO A 158 -1.79 12.30 11.88
CA PRO A 158 -1.75 11.62 13.18
C PRO A 158 -1.84 10.09 13.06
N SER A 159 -2.63 9.57 12.11
CA SER A 159 -2.79 8.14 11.88
C SER A 159 -1.52 7.46 11.32
N VAL A 160 -0.62 8.21 10.69
CA VAL A 160 0.67 7.73 10.18
C VAL A 160 1.76 7.87 11.24
N VAL A 161 1.78 8.97 11.99
CA VAL A 161 2.74 9.23 13.07
C VAL A 161 2.63 8.19 14.19
N MET A 162 1.45 7.63 14.43
CA MET A 162 1.24 6.55 15.41
C MET A 162 1.80 5.18 14.95
N ALA A 163 2.24 5.06 13.72
CA ALA A 163 2.80 3.82 13.17
C ALA A 163 4.31 3.55 13.43
N PRO A 164 5.16 4.51 13.88
CA PRO A 164 6.58 4.28 14.12
C PRO A 164 6.86 3.11 15.06
N ASP A 165 6.06 2.94 16.10
CA ASP A 165 6.19 1.83 17.06
C ASP A 165 6.07 0.45 16.42
N VAL A 166 5.37 0.33 15.32
CA VAL A 166 5.21 -0.92 14.59
C VAL A 166 6.51 -1.28 13.86
N LEU A 167 7.13 -0.31 13.19
CA LEU A 167 8.39 -0.50 12.46
C LEU A 167 9.55 -0.81 13.42
N GLU A 168 9.64 -0.13 14.58
CA GLU A 168 10.63 -0.44 15.62
C GLU A 168 10.47 -1.86 16.18
N ARG A 169 9.24 -2.30 16.44
CA ARG A 169 8.96 -3.66 16.94
C ARG A 169 9.33 -4.75 15.94
N TYR A 170 9.18 -4.50 14.64
CA TYR A 170 9.61 -5.45 13.60
C TYR A 170 11.13 -5.42 13.37
N GLY A 171 11.80 -4.29 13.54
CA GLY A 171 13.24 -4.14 13.40
C GLY A 171 14.05 -4.74 14.55
N GLN A 172 13.47 -4.86 15.75
CA GLN A 172 14.13 -5.39 16.95
C GLN A 172 14.07 -6.94 17.08
N ARG A 173 13.35 -7.63 16.20
CA ARG A 173 13.29 -9.11 16.16
C ARG A 173 14.32 -9.69 15.17
N ARG A 174 15.58 -9.29 15.31
CA ARG A 174 16.72 -9.92 14.65
C ARG A 174 17.46 -10.85 15.62
#